data_7928020c75e29614ccfa69324a8587c6
#
_entry.id   7928020c75e29614ccfa69324a8587c6
#
_cell.length_a   1.000
_cell.length_b   1.000
_cell.length_c   1.000
_cell.angle_alpha   90.00
_cell.angle_beta   90.00
_cell.angle_gamma   90.00
#
_symmetry.space_group_name_H-M   'P 1'
#
loop_
_entity.id
_entity.type
_entity.pdbx_description
1 polymer ?
#
loop_
_entity_poly.entity_id
_entity_poly.type
_entity_poly.pdbx_seq_one_letter_code
_entity_poly.pdbx_strand_id
1 'polypeptide(L)'
;MPKLKKKIVVLGAGIGGLHVVQKLQRRLPDTHEIILIDQSPVHVFNPDLYQVATIFNKKITEACLARIKESIATPITRLVDAWKVTFMQTKITGIDPKKKKVFISQGSPVTYDTLVVALGSVSNFFGVPGVEQYAYPLKTVSDAMSINCDLDHLFLKRWKSKSKETIVITIAGGGATGVEVAGELMGTIHKLCKKYKQDPEKVTVQLVQSGYDLAGFGDKGTAVVKKELSKMGVNLYLGHRVVALKKKNVEVLRKSDGEETKLPCHMLIWTCGVSVNPVVVESLGDQEHHGGIPVRSTLEMKGHSHVFALGDCARVRVAPHSRNYVPMMAQYAMQQGDVVAKNVLRQIKGRPLKQYRMGTPLYVVPIGFNLAMFQAGSMLFTGWWTRILKPIITLKYAFSILPARRAWKKWRLGEEIWEHNDEA
;
A
#
# COMPACT_ATOMS: atom_id res chain seq x y z
N MET A 1 -44.99 -9.87 7.44
CA MET A 1 -43.90 -9.72 6.48
C MET A 1 -42.60 -9.44 7.25
N PRO A 2 -41.49 -10.12 6.99
CA PRO A 2 -40.23 -9.77 7.64
C PRO A 2 -39.88 -8.31 7.29
N LYS A 3 -39.62 -7.48 8.29
CA LYS A 3 -39.17 -6.08 8.09
C LYS A 3 -37.88 -6.12 7.27
N LEU A 4 -37.85 -5.39 6.13
CA LEU A 4 -36.65 -5.17 5.35
C LEU A 4 -35.52 -4.64 6.26
N LYS A 5 -34.37 -5.32 6.22
CA LYS A 5 -33.20 -4.89 7.00
C LYS A 5 -32.63 -3.59 6.42
N LYS A 6 -32.20 -2.70 7.29
CA LYS A 6 -31.44 -1.52 6.90
C LYS A 6 -30.06 -1.90 6.40
N LYS A 7 -29.63 -1.29 5.30
CA LYS A 7 -28.38 -1.64 4.60
C LYS A 7 -27.24 -0.72 5.00
N ILE A 8 -26.18 -1.32 5.53
CA ILE A 8 -24.89 -0.66 5.71
C ILE A 8 -23.99 -1.15 4.58
N VAL A 9 -23.68 -0.24 3.64
CA VAL A 9 -22.81 -0.57 2.51
C VAL A 9 -21.41 -0.08 2.79
N VAL A 10 -20.42 -0.96 2.67
CA VAL A 10 -19.00 -0.65 2.82
C VAL A 10 -18.31 -0.83 1.47
N LEU A 11 -17.69 0.22 0.96
CA LEU A 11 -16.98 0.24 -0.31
C LEU A 11 -15.48 0.08 -0.08
N GLY A 12 -14.92 -1.01 -0.61
CA GLY A 12 -13.52 -1.36 -0.47
C GLY A 12 -13.24 -2.33 0.67
N ALA A 13 -12.67 -3.48 0.34
CA ALA A 13 -12.19 -4.50 1.27
C ALA A 13 -10.68 -4.38 1.58
N GLY A 14 -10.15 -3.17 1.48
CA GLY A 14 -8.81 -2.83 1.94
C GLY A 14 -8.70 -2.87 3.47
N ILE A 15 -7.55 -2.46 4.01
CA ILE A 15 -7.26 -2.51 5.46
C ILE A 15 -8.34 -1.79 6.28
N GLY A 16 -8.74 -0.57 5.88
CA GLY A 16 -9.72 0.22 6.62
C GLY A 16 -11.14 -0.34 6.53
N GLY A 17 -11.61 -0.69 5.32
CA GLY A 17 -12.97 -1.17 5.10
C GLY A 17 -13.22 -2.54 5.76
N LEU A 18 -12.29 -3.48 5.60
CA LEU A 18 -12.38 -4.78 6.25
C LEU A 18 -12.38 -4.66 7.79
N HIS A 19 -11.58 -3.73 8.33
CA HIS A 19 -11.55 -3.46 9.76
C HIS A 19 -12.91 -2.93 10.27
N VAL A 20 -13.56 -2.02 9.53
CA VAL A 20 -14.92 -1.54 9.83
C VAL A 20 -15.91 -2.70 9.85
N VAL A 21 -15.92 -3.50 8.79
CA VAL A 21 -16.83 -4.65 8.67
C VAL A 21 -16.68 -5.60 9.84
N GLN A 22 -15.43 -5.97 10.19
CA GLN A 22 -15.13 -6.84 11.32
C GLN A 22 -15.64 -6.31 12.67
N LYS A 23 -15.52 -4.99 12.89
CA LYS A 23 -16.00 -4.37 14.14
C LYS A 23 -17.52 -4.27 14.19
N LEU A 24 -18.16 -3.99 13.05
CA LEU A 24 -19.61 -3.86 12.95
C LEU A 24 -20.29 -5.22 13.14
N GLN A 25 -19.86 -6.27 12.42
CA GLN A 25 -20.54 -7.58 12.42
C GLN A 25 -20.69 -8.19 13.82
N ARG A 26 -19.79 -7.85 14.77
CA ARG A 26 -19.84 -8.36 16.15
C ARG A 26 -20.91 -7.71 17.02
N ARG A 27 -21.46 -6.56 16.63
CA ARG A 27 -22.31 -5.70 17.45
C ARG A 27 -23.54 -5.16 16.75
N LEU A 28 -23.72 -5.54 15.48
CA LEU A 28 -24.80 -5.06 14.64
C LEU A 28 -26.12 -5.71 15.08
N PRO A 29 -27.21 -4.92 15.26
CA PRO A 29 -28.53 -5.49 15.49
C PRO A 29 -29.04 -6.28 14.29
N ASP A 30 -29.88 -7.28 14.50
CA ASP A 30 -30.44 -8.12 13.43
C ASP A 30 -31.37 -7.34 12.45
N THR A 31 -31.74 -6.12 12.80
CA THR A 31 -32.47 -5.19 11.94
C THR A 31 -31.62 -4.56 10.82
N HIS A 32 -30.33 -4.83 10.81
CA HIS A 32 -29.38 -4.31 9.84
C HIS A 32 -28.60 -5.44 9.16
N GLU A 33 -28.13 -5.18 7.95
CA GLU A 33 -27.23 -6.05 7.21
C GLU A 33 -26.02 -5.27 6.70
N ILE A 34 -24.90 -5.96 6.49
CA ILE A 34 -23.67 -5.39 5.93
C ILE A 34 -23.49 -5.94 4.52
N ILE A 35 -23.31 -5.04 3.56
CA ILE A 35 -22.90 -5.36 2.20
C ILE A 35 -21.50 -4.78 1.99
N LEU A 36 -20.52 -5.65 1.74
CA LEU A 36 -19.15 -5.27 1.41
C LEU A 36 -18.96 -5.37 -0.10
N ILE A 37 -18.52 -4.29 -0.75
CA ILE A 37 -18.32 -4.25 -2.21
C ILE A 37 -16.84 -3.99 -2.51
N ASP A 38 -16.23 -4.86 -3.29
CA ASP A 38 -14.86 -4.69 -3.83
C ASP A 38 -14.73 -5.40 -5.18
N GLN A 39 -13.93 -4.85 -6.07
CA GLN A 39 -13.62 -5.49 -7.35
C GLN A 39 -12.63 -6.66 -7.21
N SER A 40 -11.78 -6.64 -6.18
CA SER A 40 -10.80 -7.68 -5.91
C SER A 40 -11.46 -8.86 -5.17
N PRO A 41 -11.17 -10.12 -5.55
CA PRO A 41 -11.59 -11.28 -4.77
C PRO A 41 -10.74 -11.49 -3.52
N VAL A 42 -9.63 -10.77 -3.39
CA VAL A 42 -8.65 -10.96 -2.30
C VAL A 42 -8.38 -9.66 -1.56
N HIS A 43 -8.24 -9.77 -0.25
CA HIS A 43 -7.67 -8.75 0.60
C HIS A 43 -6.15 -8.90 0.64
N VAL A 44 -5.43 -7.79 0.52
CA VAL A 44 -3.96 -7.75 0.46
C VAL A 44 -3.41 -6.92 1.62
N PHE A 45 -2.37 -7.43 2.27
CA PHE A 45 -1.59 -6.65 3.22
C PHE A 45 -0.49 -5.87 2.48
N ASN A 46 -0.85 -4.70 1.98
CA ASN A 46 0.00 -3.87 1.12
C ASN A 46 1.39 -3.54 1.71
N PRO A 47 1.59 -3.40 3.04
CA PRO A 47 2.92 -3.15 3.60
C PRO A 47 3.97 -4.23 3.32
N ASP A 48 3.59 -5.41 2.85
CA ASP A 48 4.51 -6.50 2.51
C ASP A 48 4.68 -6.72 0.99
N LEU A 49 4.12 -5.83 0.15
CA LEU A 49 4.24 -5.94 -1.31
C LEU A 49 5.69 -5.87 -1.81
N TYR A 50 6.55 -5.10 -1.14
CA TYR A 50 7.96 -5.00 -1.49
C TYR A 50 8.66 -6.36 -1.38
N GLN A 51 8.31 -7.18 -0.38
CA GLN A 51 8.87 -8.52 -0.21
C GLN A 51 8.52 -9.43 -1.39
N VAL A 52 7.26 -9.36 -1.89
CA VAL A 52 6.86 -10.10 -3.10
C VAL A 52 7.62 -9.63 -4.33
N ALA A 53 7.82 -8.32 -4.46
CA ALA A 53 8.53 -7.74 -5.60
C ALA A 53 10.02 -8.14 -5.65
N THR A 54 10.64 -8.37 -4.48
CA THR A 54 12.07 -8.61 -4.35
C THR A 54 12.44 -10.03 -3.94
N ILE A 55 11.49 -10.93 -3.78
CA ILE A 55 11.81 -12.31 -3.39
C ILE A 55 12.62 -13.04 -4.44
N PHE A 56 13.69 -13.73 -4.01
CA PHE A 56 14.46 -14.58 -4.90
C PHE A 56 13.85 -15.98 -5.03
N ASN A 57 13.69 -16.45 -6.26
CA ASN A 57 13.23 -17.80 -6.56
C ASN A 57 14.23 -18.55 -7.44
N LYS A 58 14.67 -19.73 -6.99
CA LYS A 58 15.53 -20.60 -7.82
C LYS A 58 14.84 -20.96 -9.14
N LYS A 59 13.54 -21.26 -9.08
CA LYS A 59 12.67 -21.49 -10.25
C LYS A 59 11.34 -20.79 -10.01
N ILE A 60 10.94 -19.92 -10.93
CA ILE A 60 9.60 -19.33 -10.94
C ILE A 60 8.66 -20.38 -11.54
N THR A 61 7.83 -21.00 -10.71
CA THR A 61 6.77 -21.93 -11.09
C THR A 61 5.42 -21.39 -10.65
N GLU A 62 4.33 -21.86 -11.27
CA GLU A 62 2.98 -21.49 -10.85
C GLU A 62 2.74 -21.80 -9.37
N ALA A 63 3.21 -22.94 -8.88
CA ALA A 63 3.11 -23.30 -7.46
C ALA A 63 3.87 -22.34 -6.55
N CYS A 64 5.06 -21.89 -6.95
CA CYS A 64 5.83 -20.88 -6.22
C CYS A 64 5.07 -19.54 -6.17
N LEU A 65 4.58 -19.06 -7.31
CA LEU A 65 3.83 -17.83 -7.42
C LEU A 65 2.51 -17.88 -6.61
N ALA A 66 1.84 -19.04 -6.61
CA ALA A 66 0.64 -19.24 -5.80
C ALA A 66 0.94 -19.14 -4.29
N ARG A 67 2.03 -19.75 -3.80
CA ARG A 67 2.46 -19.65 -2.39
C ARG A 67 2.81 -18.22 -1.99
N ILE A 68 3.55 -17.51 -2.83
CA ILE A 68 3.89 -16.10 -2.61
C ILE A 68 2.62 -15.25 -2.53
N LYS A 69 1.69 -15.44 -3.46
CA LYS A 69 0.39 -14.75 -3.42
C LYS A 69 -0.39 -15.07 -2.14
N GLU A 70 -0.42 -16.33 -1.70
CA GLU A 70 -1.12 -16.74 -0.49
C GLU A 70 -0.50 -16.11 0.77
N SER A 71 0.81 -15.83 0.82
CA SER A 71 1.46 -15.24 1.99
C SER A 71 0.92 -13.85 2.32
N ILE A 72 0.61 -13.01 1.33
CA ILE A 72 0.14 -11.61 1.54
C ILE A 72 -1.33 -11.39 1.20
N ALA A 73 -1.93 -12.24 0.37
CA ALA A 73 -3.32 -12.13 -0.04
C ALA A 73 -4.20 -13.15 0.70
N THR A 74 -5.45 -12.77 0.99
CA THR A 74 -6.45 -13.65 1.61
C THR A 74 -7.76 -13.49 0.88
N PRO A 75 -8.41 -14.57 0.38
CA PRO A 75 -9.73 -14.48 -0.22
C PRO A 75 -10.72 -13.78 0.71
N ILE A 76 -11.41 -12.76 0.20
CA ILE A 76 -12.36 -11.97 1.00
C ILE A 76 -13.49 -12.87 1.49
N THR A 77 -13.95 -13.79 0.66
CA THR A 77 -14.97 -14.79 1.04
C THR A 77 -14.57 -15.57 2.29
N ARG A 78 -13.30 -16.00 2.40
CA ARG A 78 -12.79 -16.70 3.61
C ARG A 78 -12.76 -15.82 4.86
N LEU A 79 -12.66 -14.49 4.69
CA LEU A 79 -12.65 -13.53 5.80
C LEU A 79 -14.05 -13.27 6.32
N VAL A 80 -15.03 -13.19 5.42
CA VAL A 80 -16.41 -12.84 5.77
C VAL A 80 -17.34 -14.04 5.97
N ASP A 81 -16.91 -15.25 5.61
CA ASP A 81 -17.69 -16.49 5.69
C ASP A 81 -18.26 -16.76 7.10
N ALA A 82 -17.48 -16.48 8.15
CA ALA A 82 -17.91 -16.57 9.53
C ALA A 82 -18.68 -15.33 10.02
N TRP A 83 -18.91 -14.33 9.16
CA TRP A 83 -19.53 -13.07 9.51
C TRP A 83 -20.90 -12.94 8.82
N LYS A 84 -21.83 -12.24 9.44
CA LYS A 84 -23.13 -11.91 8.83
C LYS A 84 -22.98 -10.76 7.80
N VAL A 85 -22.22 -11.01 6.71
CA VAL A 85 -21.83 -10.00 5.71
C VAL A 85 -22.04 -10.57 4.31
N THR A 86 -22.71 -9.83 3.46
CA THR A 86 -22.81 -10.16 2.03
C THR A 86 -21.64 -9.51 1.30
N PHE A 87 -20.78 -10.32 0.68
CA PHE A 87 -19.72 -9.81 -0.19
C PHE A 87 -20.19 -9.78 -1.65
N MET A 88 -20.06 -8.62 -2.29
CA MET A 88 -20.32 -8.42 -3.71
C MET A 88 -19.01 -8.10 -4.42
N GLN A 89 -18.52 -9.05 -5.20
CA GLN A 89 -17.33 -8.83 -6.05
C GLN A 89 -17.74 -8.12 -7.33
N THR A 90 -17.62 -6.81 -7.36
CA THR A 90 -17.93 -5.98 -8.52
C THR A 90 -17.17 -4.66 -8.48
N LYS A 91 -16.94 -4.05 -9.66
CA LYS A 91 -16.34 -2.72 -9.77
C LYS A 91 -17.38 -1.65 -9.46
N ILE A 92 -17.03 -0.71 -8.59
CA ILE A 92 -17.82 0.49 -8.31
C ILE A 92 -17.53 1.51 -9.40
N THR A 93 -18.59 2.05 -10.02
CA THR A 93 -18.47 2.99 -11.13
C THR A 93 -18.96 4.40 -10.79
N GLY A 94 -19.62 4.58 -9.62
CA GLY A 94 -20.06 5.89 -9.17
C GLY A 94 -20.79 5.82 -7.84
N ILE A 95 -20.94 6.97 -7.19
CA ILE A 95 -21.61 7.12 -5.89
C ILE A 95 -22.49 8.38 -5.95
N ASP A 96 -23.79 8.23 -5.71
CA ASP A 96 -24.72 9.37 -5.56
C ASP A 96 -25.21 9.45 -4.10
N PRO A 97 -24.64 10.35 -3.30
CA PRO A 97 -25.00 10.46 -1.89
C PRO A 97 -26.38 11.09 -1.66
N LYS A 98 -26.90 11.88 -2.63
CA LYS A 98 -28.24 12.49 -2.56
C LYS A 98 -29.33 11.44 -2.76
N LYS A 99 -29.16 10.56 -3.75
CA LYS A 99 -30.07 9.46 -4.05
C LYS A 99 -29.82 8.20 -3.23
N LYS A 100 -28.78 8.19 -2.38
CA LYS A 100 -28.31 7.03 -1.60
C LYS A 100 -28.10 5.78 -2.47
N LYS A 101 -27.38 5.92 -3.59
CA LYS A 101 -27.10 4.87 -4.55
C LYS A 101 -25.61 4.73 -4.80
N VAL A 102 -25.17 3.48 -4.92
CA VAL A 102 -23.83 3.09 -5.40
C VAL A 102 -24.01 2.40 -6.75
N PHE A 103 -23.37 2.93 -7.78
CA PHE A 103 -23.38 2.34 -9.12
C PHE A 103 -22.26 1.31 -9.23
N ILE A 104 -22.58 0.18 -9.84
CA ILE A 104 -21.68 -0.97 -10.02
C ILE A 104 -21.63 -1.36 -11.50
N SER A 105 -20.55 -2.01 -11.90
CA SER A 105 -20.33 -2.36 -13.33
C SER A 105 -21.32 -3.41 -13.87
N GLN A 106 -21.87 -4.23 -12.96
CA GLN A 106 -22.83 -5.28 -13.35
C GLN A 106 -23.99 -5.32 -12.35
N GLY A 107 -25.22 -5.23 -12.85
CA GLY A 107 -26.44 -5.26 -12.05
C GLY A 107 -27.02 -3.89 -11.75
N SER A 108 -28.07 -3.86 -10.93
CA SER A 108 -28.76 -2.63 -10.52
C SER A 108 -27.97 -1.88 -9.45
N PRO A 109 -28.09 -0.54 -9.38
CA PRO A 109 -27.46 0.25 -8.32
C PRO A 109 -27.86 -0.24 -6.93
N VAL A 110 -26.88 -0.32 -6.02
CA VAL A 110 -27.09 -0.73 -4.64
C VAL A 110 -27.54 0.47 -3.81
N THR A 111 -28.70 0.36 -3.16
CA THR A 111 -29.20 1.38 -2.21
C THR A 111 -28.66 1.13 -0.82
N TYR A 112 -28.54 2.20 -0.02
CA TYR A 112 -28.03 2.12 1.35
C TYR A 112 -28.78 3.04 2.34
N ASP A 113 -28.81 2.67 3.61
CA ASP A 113 -29.19 3.53 4.72
C ASP A 113 -27.95 4.24 5.31
N THR A 114 -26.83 3.53 5.39
CA THR A 114 -25.53 4.07 5.80
C THR A 114 -24.45 3.61 4.81
N LEU A 115 -23.59 4.54 4.40
CA LEU A 115 -22.46 4.27 3.50
C LEU A 115 -21.13 4.48 4.21
N VAL A 116 -20.20 3.57 4.00
CA VAL A 116 -18.79 3.71 4.41
C VAL A 116 -17.92 3.63 3.18
N VAL A 117 -17.21 4.70 2.85
CA VAL A 117 -16.30 4.79 1.70
C VAL A 117 -14.87 4.54 2.19
N ALA A 118 -14.27 3.43 1.76
CA ALA A 118 -12.92 2.98 2.10
C ALA A 118 -12.15 2.49 0.86
N LEU A 119 -12.36 3.16 -0.29
CA LEU A 119 -11.82 2.77 -1.61
C LEU A 119 -10.32 3.03 -1.77
N GLY A 120 -9.69 3.66 -0.78
CA GLY A 120 -8.24 3.85 -0.76
C GLY A 120 -7.71 4.72 -1.89
N SER A 121 -6.54 4.35 -2.39
CA SER A 121 -5.75 5.10 -3.36
C SER A 121 -5.22 4.21 -4.47
N VAL A 122 -4.83 4.84 -5.58
CA VAL A 122 -4.17 4.23 -6.74
C VAL A 122 -2.77 4.83 -6.92
N SER A 123 -1.90 4.18 -7.71
CA SER A 123 -0.61 4.75 -8.07
C SER A 123 -0.78 6.09 -8.79
N ASN A 124 0.04 7.07 -8.44
CA ASN A 124 0.06 8.36 -9.11
C ASN A 124 1.30 8.49 -9.99
N PHE A 125 1.10 8.64 -11.28
CA PHE A 125 2.18 8.80 -12.25
C PHE A 125 2.51 10.27 -12.53
N PHE A 126 1.78 11.22 -11.92
CA PHE A 126 1.97 12.68 -12.02
C PHE A 126 2.01 13.21 -13.47
N GLY A 127 1.45 12.48 -14.43
CA GLY A 127 1.50 12.81 -15.84
C GLY A 127 2.91 12.79 -16.45
N VAL A 128 3.87 12.13 -15.80
CA VAL A 128 5.26 12.05 -16.30
C VAL A 128 5.29 11.19 -17.56
N PRO A 129 5.75 11.74 -18.69
CA PRO A 129 5.77 11.05 -19.98
C PRO A 129 6.47 9.70 -19.92
N GLY A 130 5.81 8.65 -20.44
CA GLY A 130 6.31 7.28 -20.51
C GLY A 130 6.25 6.48 -19.21
N VAL A 131 6.02 7.11 -18.06
CA VAL A 131 6.02 6.39 -16.77
C VAL A 131 4.83 5.42 -16.67
N GLU A 132 3.63 5.84 -17.01
CA GLU A 132 2.46 4.97 -16.96
C GLU A 132 2.57 3.75 -17.91
N GLN A 133 3.26 3.93 -19.02
CA GLN A 133 3.44 2.89 -20.04
C GLN A 133 4.57 1.91 -19.74
N TYR A 134 5.68 2.38 -19.15
CA TYR A 134 6.92 1.60 -19.06
C TYR A 134 7.43 1.35 -17.65
N ALA A 135 6.93 2.05 -16.64
CA ALA A 135 7.34 1.82 -15.27
C ALA A 135 6.53 0.72 -14.59
N TYR A 136 7.11 0.14 -13.56
CA TYR A 136 6.49 -0.87 -12.71
C TYR A 136 5.97 -0.19 -11.42
N PRO A 137 4.67 0.06 -11.28
CA PRO A 137 4.11 0.52 -10.01
C PRO A 137 4.21 -0.60 -8.96
N LEU A 138 4.07 -0.25 -7.69
CA LEU A 138 4.04 -1.21 -6.59
C LEU A 138 2.85 -0.91 -5.67
N LYS A 139 1.65 -1.27 -6.11
CA LYS A 139 0.39 -1.03 -5.39
C LYS A 139 -0.47 -2.27 -5.24
N THR A 140 -0.35 -3.22 -6.15
CA THR A 140 -1.11 -4.47 -6.17
C THR A 140 -0.18 -5.68 -6.10
N VAL A 141 -0.75 -6.87 -5.80
CA VAL A 141 0.00 -8.14 -5.87
C VAL A 141 0.49 -8.40 -7.29
N SER A 142 -0.33 -8.05 -8.29
CA SER A 142 0.06 -8.20 -9.71
C SER A 142 1.27 -7.35 -10.05
N ASP A 143 1.32 -6.10 -9.57
CA ASP A 143 2.48 -5.22 -9.78
C ASP A 143 3.74 -5.84 -9.17
N ALA A 144 3.66 -6.29 -7.92
CA ALA A 144 4.78 -6.89 -7.23
C ALA A 144 5.28 -8.17 -7.93
N MET A 145 4.37 -9.01 -8.39
CA MET A 145 4.71 -10.23 -9.15
C MET A 145 5.33 -9.89 -10.52
N SER A 146 4.82 -8.86 -11.20
CA SER A 146 5.40 -8.40 -12.47
C SER A 146 6.84 -7.91 -12.28
N ILE A 147 7.10 -7.10 -11.23
CA ILE A 147 8.47 -6.69 -10.87
C ILE A 147 9.36 -7.91 -10.67
N ASN A 148 8.90 -8.88 -9.88
CA ASN A 148 9.68 -10.09 -9.57
C ASN A 148 10.01 -10.92 -10.80
N CYS A 149 9.01 -11.21 -11.63
CA CYS A 149 9.18 -12.00 -12.85
C CYS A 149 10.08 -11.29 -13.88
N ASP A 150 9.85 -10.00 -14.10
CA ASP A 150 10.58 -9.25 -15.13
C ASP A 150 12.01 -8.92 -14.68
N LEU A 151 12.25 -8.83 -13.36
CA LEU A 151 13.60 -8.78 -12.79
C LEU A 151 14.38 -10.07 -13.15
N ASP A 152 13.82 -11.25 -12.91
CA ASP A 152 14.45 -12.53 -13.27
C ASP A 152 14.67 -12.65 -14.78
N HIS A 153 13.68 -12.25 -15.59
CA HIS A 153 13.78 -12.23 -17.05
C HIS A 153 14.89 -11.29 -17.57
N LEU A 154 15.10 -10.16 -16.92
CA LEU A 154 16.16 -9.21 -17.28
C LEU A 154 17.54 -9.86 -17.15
N PHE A 155 17.78 -10.58 -16.05
CA PHE A 155 19.03 -11.33 -15.84
C PHE A 155 19.15 -12.52 -16.78
N LEU A 156 18.09 -13.29 -17.00
CA LEU A 156 18.06 -14.40 -17.94
C LEU A 156 18.38 -13.95 -19.37
N LYS A 157 17.76 -12.85 -19.82
CA LYS A 157 17.98 -12.27 -21.16
C LYS A 157 19.45 -11.88 -21.35
N ARG A 158 20.04 -11.22 -20.34
CA ARG A 158 21.43 -10.84 -20.37
C ARG A 158 22.37 -12.07 -20.44
N TRP A 159 22.08 -13.07 -19.62
CA TRP A 159 22.87 -14.34 -19.65
C TRP A 159 22.81 -15.01 -21.01
N LYS A 160 21.63 -15.13 -21.61
CA LYS A 160 21.46 -15.73 -22.95
C LYS A 160 22.16 -14.95 -24.06
N SER A 161 22.10 -13.63 -24.03
CA SER A 161 22.71 -12.75 -25.03
C SER A 161 24.21 -12.57 -24.86
N LYS A 162 24.79 -13.06 -23.75
CA LYS A 162 26.20 -12.82 -23.37
C LYS A 162 26.59 -11.34 -23.38
N SER A 163 25.62 -10.45 -23.18
CA SER A 163 25.82 -8.99 -23.17
C SER A 163 26.74 -8.58 -22.02
N LYS A 164 27.65 -7.65 -22.29
CA LYS A 164 28.50 -7.00 -21.29
C LYS A 164 27.94 -5.68 -20.78
N GLU A 165 26.76 -5.27 -21.25
CA GLU A 165 26.07 -4.03 -20.85
C GLU A 165 25.70 -4.09 -19.37
N THR A 166 25.91 -3.01 -18.63
CA THR A 166 25.50 -2.94 -17.21
C THR A 166 23.99 -2.95 -17.08
N ILE A 167 23.42 -3.82 -16.23
CA ILE A 167 22.01 -3.77 -15.86
C ILE A 167 21.82 -2.61 -14.89
N VAL A 168 20.89 -1.72 -15.19
CA VAL A 168 20.55 -0.59 -14.31
C VAL A 168 19.09 -0.68 -13.93
N ILE A 169 18.84 -0.77 -12.63
CA ILE A 169 17.49 -0.78 -12.03
C ILE A 169 17.31 0.53 -11.28
N THR A 170 16.27 1.24 -11.62
CA THR A 170 15.94 2.55 -11.00
C THR A 170 14.73 2.41 -10.10
N ILE A 171 14.81 2.96 -8.91
CA ILE A 171 13.68 3.12 -7.99
C ILE A 171 13.35 4.61 -7.95
N ALA A 172 12.17 4.99 -8.38
CA ALA A 172 11.68 6.35 -8.28
C ALA A 172 10.82 6.49 -7.02
N GLY A 173 11.20 7.43 -6.14
CA GLY A 173 10.57 7.69 -4.85
C GLY A 173 11.37 7.11 -3.68
N GLY A 174 11.89 7.97 -2.82
CA GLY A 174 12.63 7.61 -1.59
C GLY A 174 11.76 7.60 -0.33
N GLY A 175 10.43 7.40 -0.47
CA GLY A 175 9.56 7.12 0.66
C GLY A 175 9.84 5.75 1.30
N ALA A 176 9.07 5.36 2.33
CA ALA A 176 9.26 4.08 3.02
C ALA A 176 9.33 2.89 2.05
N THR A 177 8.36 2.77 1.14
CA THR A 177 8.33 1.67 0.15
C THR A 177 9.56 1.64 -0.76
N GLY A 178 10.02 2.81 -1.25
CA GLY A 178 11.20 2.86 -2.12
C GLY A 178 12.49 2.46 -1.39
N VAL A 179 12.62 2.84 -0.13
CA VAL A 179 13.74 2.45 0.73
C VAL A 179 13.71 0.94 1.03
N GLU A 180 12.53 0.39 1.35
CA GLU A 180 12.32 -1.05 1.55
C GLU A 180 12.71 -1.85 0.29
N VAL A 181 12.20 -1.42 -0.87
CA VAL A 181 12.54 -2.05 -2.15
C VAL A 181 14.04 -1.96 -2.43
N ALA A 182 14.67 -0.78 -2.24
CA ALA A 182 16.08 -0.60 -2.51
C ALA A 182 16.96 -1.52 -1.66
N GLY A 183 16.63 -1.63 -0.38
CA GLY A 183 17.37 -2.48 0.56
C GLY A 183 17.25 -3.98 0.23
N GLU A 184 16.01 -4.46 0.05
CA GLU A 184 15.75 -5.89 -0.22
C GLU A 184 16.25 -6.32 -1.61
N LEU A 185 16.16 -5.43 -2.60
CA LEU A 185 16.57 -5.70 -3.97
C LEU A 185 18.07 -6.06 -4.07
N MET A 186 18.91 -5.46 -3.24
CA MET A 186 20.36 -5.73 -3.24
C MET A 186 20.66 -7.21 -2.96
N GLY A 187 20.00 -7.81 -1.97
CA GLY A 187 20.17 -9.24 -1.69
C GLY A 187 19.67 -10.14 -2.83
N THR A 188 18.50 -9.78 -3.40
CA THR A 188 17.97 -10.49 -4.56
C THR A 188 18.90 -10.44 -5.75
N ILE A 189 19.51 -9.28 -6.02
CA ILE A 189 20.49 -9.10 -7.10
C ILE A 189 21.70 -10.02 -6.91
N HIS A 190 22.25 -10.12 -5.69
CA HIS A 190 23.36 -11.03 -5.43
C HIS A 190 23.00 -12.48 -5.77
N LYS A 191 21.81 -12.94 -5.40
CA LYS A 191 21.33 -14.29 -5.72
C LYS A 191 21.07 -14.48 -7.21
N LEU A 192 20.54 -13.46 -7.91
CA LEU A 192 20.36 -13.50 -9.37
C LEU A 192 21.70 -13.49 -10.10
N CYS A 193 22.68 -12.72 -9.65
CA CYS A 193 24.04 -12.77 -10.19
C CYS A 193 24.64 -14.17 -10.07
N LYS A 194 24.50 -14.81 -8.90
CA LYS A 194 24.96 -16.20 -8.68
C LYS A 194 24.21 -17.19 -9.60
N LYS A 195 22.88 -17.09 -9.69
CA LYS A 195 22.02 -17.94 -10.53
C LYS A 195 22.40 -17.87 -12.01
N TYR A 196 22.63 -16.67 -12.53
CA TYR A 196 22.90 -16.42 -13.94
C TYR A 196 24.39 -16.19 -14.27
N LYS A 197 25.28 -16.47 -13.31
CA LYS A 197 26.75 -16.30 -13.46
C LYS A 197 27.11 -14.90 -13.99
N GLN A 198 26.47 -13.88 -13.40
CA GLN A 198 26.70 -12.47 -13.72
C GLN A 198 27.66 -11.86 -12.71
N ASP A 199 28.44 -10.88 -13.17
CA ASP A 199 29.29 -10.06 -12.34
C ASP A 199 28.42 -9.02 -11.59
N PRO A 200 28.39 -9.00 -10.23
CA PRO A 200 27.65 -8.02 -9.47
C PRO A 200 28.04 -6.56 -9.78
N GLU A 201 29.31 -6.31 -10.15
CA GLU A 201 29.79 -4.96 -10.51
C GLU A 201 29.15 -4.44 -11.81
N LYS A 202 28.55 -5.34 -12.60
CA LYS A 202 27.78 -5.02 -13.80
C LYS A 202 26.28 -4.86 -13.54
N VAL A 203 25.88 -4.69 -12.29
CA VAL A 203 24.50 -4.40 -11.90
C VAL A 203 24.48 -3.17 -10.99
N THR A 204 23.72 -2.17 -11.39
CA THR A 204 23.56 -0.92 -10.62
C THR A 204 22.14 -0.75 -10.17
N VAL A 205 21.94 -0.46 -8.89
CA VAL A 205 20.68 0.02 -8.33
C VAL A 205 20.80 1.50 -8.05
N GLN A 206 19.85 2.28 -8.51
CA GLN A 206 19.79 3.71 -8.26
C GLN A 206 18.42 4.12 -7.72
N LEU A 207 18.41 5.00 -6.71
CA LEU A 207 17.22 5.56 -6.11
C LEU A 207 17.14 7.05 -6.38
N VAL A 208 16.08 7.49 -7.03
CA VAL A 208 15.81 8.88 -7.38
C VAL A 208 14.71 9.42 -6.47
N GLN A 209 15.03 10.48 -5.71
CA GLN A 209 14.12 11.12 -4.76
C GLN A 209 14.07 12.63 -4.99
N SER A 210 12.86 13.16 -5.16
CA SER A 210 12.64 14.58 -5.45
C SER A 210 12.91 15.50 -4.26
N GLY A 211 12.83 15.01 -3.04
CA GLY A 211 13.23 15.69 -1.80
C GLY A 211 14.60 15.22 -1.32
N TYR A 212 14.98 15.69 -0.13
CA TYR A 212 16.20 15.26 0.55
C TYR A 212 15.93 14.27 1.68
N ASP A 213 14.68 14.14 2.11
CA ASP A 213 14.24 13.18 3.14
C ASP A 213 14.06 11.79 2.55
N LEU A 214 14.53 10.77 3.26
CA LEU A 214 14.34 9.36 2.96
C LEU A 214 13.44 8.71 4.01
N ALA A 215 12.48 7.95 3.53
CA ALA A 215 11.48 7.20 4.32
C ALA A 215 10.60 8.06 5.26
N GLY A 216 10.71 9.39 5.23
CA GLY A 216 9.91 10.28 6.09
C GLY A 216 10.41 10.39 7.53
N PHE A 217 11.67 10.07 7.79
CA PHE A 217 12.26 10.10 9.15
C PHE A 217 12.94 11.41 9.52
N GLY A 218 12.90 12.43 8.65
CA GLY A 218 13.64 13.68 8.81
C GLY A 218 15.15 13.50 8.72
N ASP A 219 15.94 14.55 9.06
CA ASP A 219 17.37 14.59 8.78
C ASP A 219 18.16 13.45 9.44
N LYS A 220 17.90 13.18 10.73
CA LYS A 220 18.60 12.12 11.47
C LYS A 220 18.35 10.74 10.87
N GLY A 221 17.10 10.44 10.55
CA GLY A 221 16.74 9.17 9.93
C GLY A 221 17.26 9.05 8.50
N THR A 222 17.16 10.12 7.72
CA THR A 222 17.72 10.20 6.38
C THR A 222 19.23 9.91 6.37
N ALA A 223 19.98 10.43 7.32
CA ALA A 223 21.42 10.14 7.42
C ALA A 223 21.71 8.65 7.62
N VAL A 224 20.93 7.97 8.45
CA VAL A 224 21.04 6.52 8.67
C VAL A 224 20.70 5.75 7.40
N VAL A 225 19.54 6.05 6.77
CA VAL A 225 19.10 5.39 5.52
C VAL A 225 20.13 5.57 4.42
N LYS A 226 20.61 6.82 4.24
CA LYS A 226 21.62 7.15 3.23
C LYS A 226 22.90 6.33 3.44
N LYS A 227 23.40 6.30 4.67
CA LYS A 227 24.62 5.54 5.03
C LYS A 227 24.45 4.06 4.69
N GLU A 228 23.33 3.45 5.08
CA GLU A 228 23.12 2.02 4.89
C GLU A 228 22.92 1.65 3.42
N LEU A 229 22.06 2.38 2.69
CA LEU A 229 21.86 2.13 1.25
C LEU A 229 23.14 2.36 0.44
N SER A 230 23.93 3.40 0.77
CA SER A 230 25.23 3.63 0.11
C SER A 230 26.24 2.51 0.40
N LYS A 231 26.27 1.99 1.65
CA LYS A 231 27.10 0.84 2.02
C LYS A 231 26.71 -0.43 1.25
N MET A 232 25.44 -0.59 0.93
CA MET A 232 24.93 -1.69 0.09
C MET A 232 25.21 -1.49 -1.40
N GLY A 233 25.75 -0.36 -1.84
CA GLY A 233 26.05 -0.06 -3.24
C GLY A 233 24.89 0.61 -4.00
N VAL A 234 23.87 1.14 -3.33
CA VAL A 234 22.79 1.88 -3.98
C VAL A 234 23.23 3.30 -4.29
N ASN A 235 23.13 3.72 -5.55
CA ASN A 235 23.37 5.10 -5.97
C ASN A 235 22.18 6.00 -5.64
N LEU A 236 22.39 7.06 -4.87
CA LEU A 236 21.33 7.95 -4.39
C LEU A 236 21.33 9.28 -5.14
N TYR A 237 20.23 9.60 -5.83
CA TYR A 237 19.96 10.86 -6.50
C TYR A 237 18.90 11.64 -5.69
N LEU A 238 19.35 12.31 -4.62
CA LEU A 238 18.48 13.14 -3.78
C LEU A 238 18.34 14.53 -4.40
N GLY A 239 17.18 15.17 -4.23
CA GLY A 239 16.87 16.45 -4.89
C GLY A 239 16.63 16.33 -6.41
N HIS A 240 16.47 15.11 -6.92
CA HIS A 240 16.22 14.85 -8.34
C HIS A 240 14.81 14.34 -8.57
N ARG A 241 14.11 14.88 -9.54
CA ARG A 241 12.77 14.48 -9.95
C ARG A 241 12.79 13.80 -11.31
N VAL A 242 12.15 12.65 -11.42
CA VAL A 242 11.92 12.01 -12.73
C VAL A 242 10.98 12.89 -13.55
N VAL A 243 11.39 13.23 -14.77
CA VAL A 243 10.64 14.09 -15.70
C VAL A 243 10.21 13.36 -16.97
N ALA A 244 10.87 12.27 -17.35
CA ALA A 244 10.43 11.38 -18.42
C ALA A 244 11.03 9.98 -18.26
N LEU A 245 10.33 8.97 -18.79
CA LEU A 245 10.85 7.60 -18.94
C LEU A 245 10.83 7.22 -20.42
N LYS A 246 11.98 6.79 -20.92
CA LYS A 246 12.15 6.25 -22.26
C LYS A 246 12.62 4.79 -22.17
N LYS A 247 12.57 4.06 -23.28
CA LYS A 247 12.81 2.61 -23.33
C LYS A 247 14.11 2.13 -22.65
N LYS A 248 15.16 2.96 -22.61
CA LYS A 248 16.48 2.61 -22.04
C LYS A 248 17.05 3.65 -21.07
N ASN A 249 16.34 4.72 -20.81
CA ASN A 249 16.81 5.76 -19.91
C ASN A 249 15.66 6.46 -19.19
N VAL A 250 15.95 6.96 -18.00
CA VAL A 250 15.11 7.86 -17.23
C VAL A 250 15.73 9.25 -17.25
N GLU A 251 14.93 10.26 -17.53
CA GLU A 251 15.34 11.65 -17.49
C GLU A 251 15.00 12.23 -16.12
N VAL A 252 15.99 12.85 -15.48
CA VAL A 252 15.85 13.40 -14.15
C VAL A 252 16.26 14.88 -14.15
N LEU A 253 15.50 15.69 -13.41
CA LEU A 253 15.74 17.11 -13.20
C LEU A 253 16.28 17.32 -11.78
N ARG A 254 17.48 17.91 -11.63
CA ARG A 254 18.02 18.33 -10.36
C ARG A 254 17.34 19.64 -9.92
N LYS A 255 16.77 19.66 -8.74
CA LYS A 255 16.00 20.80 -8.25
C LYS A 255 16.82 22.03 -7.89
N SER A 256 18.11 21.86 -7.58
CA SER A 256 18.98 22.96 -7.13
C SER A 256 19.30 23.98 -8.23
N ASP A 257 19.45 23.50 -9.46
CA ASP A 257 19.93 24.29 -10.62
C ASP A 257 19.13 24.06 -11.90
N GLY A 258 18.17 23.12 -11.89
CA GLY A 258 17.38 22.80 -13.07
C GLY A 258 18.11 21.95 -14.11
N GLU A 259 19.28 21.37 -13.79
CA GLU A 259 20.01 20.53 -14.73
C GLU A 259 19.24 19.23 -15.01
N GLU A 260 19.05 18.93 -16.29
CA GLU A 260 18.49 17.68 -16.75
C GLU A 260 19.58 16.67 -17.10
N THR A 261 19.47 15.47 -16.54
CA THR A 261 20.42 14.37 -16.78
C THR A 261 19.67 13.12 -17.26
N LYS A 262 20.26 12.42 -18.23
CA LYS A 262 19.78 11.11 -18.69
C LYS A 262 20.54 10.01 -17.99
N LEU A 263 19.83 9.20 -17.17
CA LEU A 263 20.40 8.05 -16.50
C LEU A 263 19.99 6.77 -17.26
N PRO A 264 20.91 5.82 -17.48
CA PRO A 264 20.55 4.51 -17.99
C PRO A 264 19.47 3.89 -17.10
N CYS A 265 18.52 3.17 -17.69
CA CYS A 265 17.45 2.49 -16.95
C CYS A 265 16.91 1.32 -17.76
N HIS A 266 17.04 0.10 -17.21
CA HIS A 266 16.48 -1.10 -17.81
C HIS A 266 15.16 -1.50 -17.18
N MET A 267 14.95 -1.12 -15.90
CA MET A 267 13.71 -1.31 -15.17
C MET A 267 13.51 -0.11 -14.25
N LEU A 268 12.34 0.54 -14.30
CA LEU A 268 11.95 1.60 -13.38
C LEU A 268 10.84 1.11 -12.45
N ILE A 269 11.14 0.98 -11.16
CA ILE A 269 10.15 0.70 -10.11
C ILE A 269 9.62 2.02 -9.58
N TRP A 270 8.30 2.23 -9.70
CA TRP A 270 7.65 3.51 -9.38
C TRP A 270 7.00 3.47 -8.01
N THR A 271 7.56 4.20 -7.06
CA THR A 271 7.07 4.33 -5.68
C THR A 271 6.85 5.79 -5.26
N CYS A 272 6.67 6.71 -6.24
CA CYS A 272 6.62 8.16 -6.01
C CYS A 272 5.34 8.66 -5.32
N GLY A 273 4.39 7.81 -5.03
CA GLY A 273 3.20 8.19 -4.30
C GLY A 273 1.90 7.66 -4.90
N VAL A 274 0.83 8.06 -4.26
CA VAL A 274 -0.53 7.61 -4.57
C VAL A 274 -1.47 8.80 -4.73
N SER A 275 -2.55 8.61 -5.47
CA SER A 275 -3.68 9.52 -5.56
C SER A 275 -4.95 8.84 -5.08
N VAL A 276 -5.92 9.64 -4.69
CA VAL A 276 -7.25 9.14 -4.31
C VAL A 276 -7.86 8.38 -5.48
N ASN A 277 -8.62 7.32 -5.17
CA ASN A 277 -9.30 6.52 -6.19
C ASN A 277 -10.16 7.40 -7.11
N PRO A 278 -10.05 7.30 -8.45
CA PRO A 278 -10.78 8.15 -9.40
C PRO A 278 -12.29 8.19 -9.19
N VAL A 279 -12.92 7.06 -8.88
CA VAL A 279 -14.37 6.99 -8.59
C VAL A 279 -14.75 7.90 -7.43
N VAL A 280 -13.88 8.02 -6.42
CA VAL A 280 -14.10 8.92 -5.29
C VAL A 280 -13.97 10.37 -5.73
N VAL A 281 -12.93 10.71 -6.49
CA VAL A 281 -12.68 12.07 -7.00
C VAL A 281 -13.87 12.55 -7.82
N GLU A 282 -14.35 11.72 -8.73
CA GLU A 282 -15.44 12.05 -9.65
C GLU A 282 -16.80 12.15 -8.96
N SER A 283 -17.06 11.28 -7.96
CA SER A 283 -18.38 11.18 -7.32
C SER A 283 -18.53 12.07 -6.08
N LEU A 284 -17.46 12.20 -5.27
CA LEU A 284 -17.52 12.75 -3.91
C LEU A 284 -16.35 13.69 -3.58
N GLY A 285 -15.38 13.79 -4.48
CA GLY A 285 -14.13 14.49 -4.21
C GLY A 285 -14.28 16.01 -4.17
N ASP A 286 -13.43 16.63 -3.38
CA ASP A 286 -13.21 18.06 -3.41
C ASP A 286 -12.07 18.36 -4.38
N GLN A 287 -12.40 18.92 -5.55
CA GLN A 287 -11.45 19.21 -6.62
C GLN A 287 -10.38 20.23 -6.20
N GLU A 288 -10.71 21.16 -5.29
CA GLU A 288 -9.76 22.16 -4.79
C GLU A 288 -8.66 21.55 -3.93
N HIS A 289 -8.84 20.29 -3.48
CA HIS A 289 -8.00 19.70 -2.45
C HIS A 289 -7.54 18.28 -2.76
N HIS A 290 -7.05 18.00 -3.96
CA HIS A 290 -6.51 16.68 -4.35
C HIS A 290 -7.52 15.52 -4.31
N GLY A 291 -8.82 15.80 -4.45
CA GLY A 291 -9.86 14.81 -4.74
C GLY A 291 -10.31 13.94 -3.57
N GLY A 292 -9.79 14.11 -2.36
CA GLY A 292 -10.25 13.32 -1.20
C GLY A 292 -11.60 13.81 -0.66
N ILE A 293 -12.36 12.89 -0.05
CA ILE A 293 -13.67 13.19 0.54
C ILE A 293 -13.51 14.11 1.75
N PRO A 294 -14.10 15.32 1.76
CA PRO A 294 -14.06 16.21 2.90
C PRO A 294 -14.90 15.65 4.05
N VAL A 295 -14.27 15.35 5.19
CA VAL A 295 -14.93 14.80 6.36
C VAL A 295 -14.87 15.76 7.56
N ARG A 296 -15.81 15.57 8.49
CA ARG A 296 -15.77 16.14 9.84
C ARG A 296 -14.79 15.36 10.72
N SER A 297 -14.50 15.86 11.92
CA SER A 297 -13.70 15.11 12.90
C SER A 297 -14.34 13.77 13.30
N THR A 298 -15.63 13.60 13.08
CA THR A 298 -16.38 12.35 13.27
C THR A 298 -16.20 11.32 12.13
N LEU A 299 -15.44 11.68 11.09
CA LEU A 299 -15.27 10.92 9.83
C LEU A 299 -16.55 10.81 8.99
N GLU A 300 -17.58 11.59 9.34
CA GLU A 300 -18.78 11.75 8.53
C GLU A 300 -18.49 12.75 7.40
N MET A 301 -18.95 12.45 6.19
CA MET A 301 -18.82 13.34 5.03
C MET A 301 -19.52 14.67 5.27
N LYS A 302 -18.87 15.78 4.96
CA LYS A 302 -19.49 17.09 5.05
C LYS A 302 -20.69 17.19 4.11
N GLY A 303 -21.82 17.69 4.63
CA GLY A 303 -23.07 17.85 3.85
C GLY A 303 -23.91 16.58 3.68
N HIS A 304 -23.41 15.40 4.06
CA HIS A 304 -24.14 14.13 3.91
C HIS A 304 -24.07 13.31 5.20
N SER A 305 -25.10 13.41 6.02
CA SER A 305 -25.30 12.52 7.17
C SER A 305 -25.45 11.07 6.68
N HIS A 306 -24.99 10.10 7.46
CA HIS A 306 -24.96 8.67 7.10
C HIS A 306 -23.96 8.24 6.01
N VAL A 307 -23.07 9.15 5.56
CA VAL A 307 -21.92 8.79 4.70
C VAL A 307 -20.65 9.02 5.50
N PHE A 308 -19.90 7.97 5.73
CA PHE A 308 -18.58 8.01 6.38
C PHE A 308 -17.47 7.73 5.38
N ALA A 309 -16.31 8.34 5.57
CA ALA A 309 -15.13 8.03 4.76
C ALA A 309 -13.90 7.87 5.63
N LEU A 310 -12.97 6.98 5.22
CA LEU A 310 -11.75 6.67 5.95
C LEU A 310 -10.62 6.19 5.04
N GLY A 311 -9.41 6.20 5.58
CA GLY A 311 -8.20 5.80 4.86
C GLY A 311 -7.80 6.82 3.81
N ASP A 312 -7.11 6.36 2.78
CA ASP A 312 -6.48 7.21 1.78
C ASP A 312 -7.47 8.07 0.97
N CYS A 313 -8.75 7.66 0.89
CA CYS A 313 -9.78 8.42 0.19
C CYS A 313 -10.43 9.54 1.02
N ALA A 314 -10.15 9.64 2.32
CA ALA A 314 -10.73 10.64 3.21
C ALA A 314 -9.74 11.76 3.54
N ARG A 315 -10.20 13.01 3.50
CA ARG A 315 -9.40 14.17 3.92
C ARG A 315 -9.61 14.47 5.40
N VAL A 316 -8.85 13.76 6.22
CA VAL A 316 -8.89 13.88 7.68
C VAL A 316 -7.82 14.84 8.15
N ARG A 317 -8.20 15.93 8.83
CA ARG A 317 -7.22 16.86 9.42
C ARG A 317 -6.54 16.23 10.64
N VAL A 318 -5.25 16.52 10.83
CA VAL A 318 -4.47 16.04 12.00
C VAL A 318 -5.08 16.55 13.31
N ALA A 319 -5.54 17.78 13.32
CA ALA A 319 -6.25 18.42 14.44
C ALA A 319 -7.28 19.42 13.90
N PRO A 320 -8.28 19.83 14.69
CA PRO A 320 -9.15 20.94 14.33
C PRO A 320 -8.30 22.18 13.96
N HIS A 321 -8.64 22.85 12.88
CA HIS A 321 -7.90 24.01 12.34
C HIS A 321 -6.49 23.75 11.80
N SER A 322 -5.95 22.52 11.86
CA SER A 322 -4.69 22.19 11.21
C SER A 322 -4.80 22.31 9.68
N ARG A 323 -3.74 22.83 9.04
CA ARG A 323 -3.60 22.78 7.58
C ARG A 323 -3.13 21.41 7.10
N ASN A 324 -2.55 20.60 8.00
CA ASN A 324 -2.01 19.29 7.69
C ASN A 324 -3.10 18.20 7.78
N TYR A 325 -2.98 17.21 6.90
CA TYR A 325 -3.85 16.05 6.84
C TYR A 325 -3.14 14.80 7.36
N VAL A 326 -3.93 13.86 7.87
CA VAL A 326 -3.43 12.56 8.32
C VAL A 326 -2.79 11.84 7.12
N PRO A 327 -1.56 11.32 7.26
CA PRO A 327 -0.90 10.59 6.19
C PRO A 327 -1.67 9.34 5.74
N MET A 328 -1.55 8.99 4.45
CA MET A 328 -2.13 7.79 3.86
C MET A 328 -1.35 6.55 4.31
N MET A 329 -1.65 6.02 5.50
CA MET A 329 -0.98 4.87 6.10
C MET A 329 -1.98 3.86 6.66
N ALA A 330 -1.63 2.58 6.59
CA ALA A 330 -2.44 1.46 7.05
C ALA A 330 -2.91 1.62 8.52
N GLN A 331 -2.02 2.03 9.41
CA GLN A 331 -2.35 2.23 10.83
C GLN A 331 -3.42 3.28 11.06
N TYR A 332 -3.41 4.39 10.30
CA TYR A 332 -4.43 5.43 10.42
C TYR A 332 -5.76 4.98 9.82
N ALA A 333 -5.73 4.23 8.72
CA ALA A 333 -6.94 3.62 8.18
C ALA A 333 -7.61 2.68 9.20
N MET A 334 -6.84 1.90 9.97
CA MET A 334 -7.37 1.05 11.05
C MET A 334 -7.94 1.88 12.20
N GLN A 335 -7.22 2.91 12.69
CA GLN A 335 -7.69 3.80 13.76
C GLN A 335 -8.97 4.53 13.35
N GLN A 336 -9.04 5.03 12.12
CA GLN A 336 -10.23 5.64 11.55
C GLN A 336 -11.37 4.63 11.44
N GLY A 337 -11.08 3.40 11.04
CA GLY A 337 -12.03 2.30 10.97
C GLY A 337 -12.67 1.98 12.33
N ASP A 338 -11.90 2.02 13.42
CA ASP A 338 -12.43 1.87 14.79
C ASP A 338 -13.45 2.98 15.14
N VAL A 339 -13.17 4.22 14.73
CA VAL A 339 -14.07 5.36 14.99
C VAL A 339 -15.31 5.29 14.12
N VAL A 340 -15.16 4.98 12.82
CA VAL A 340 -16.31 4.84 11.90
C VAL A 340 -17.23 3.72 12.36
N ALA A 341 -16.70 2.54 12.68
CA ALA A 341 -17.54 1.44 13.18
C ALA A 341 -18.31 1.80 14.46
N LYS A 342 -17.64 2.49 15.41
CA LYS A 342 -18.30 3.01 16.60
C LYS A 342 -19.38 4.04 16.23
N ASN A 343 -19.12 4.93 15.29
CA ASN A 343 -20.03 5.99 14.90
C ASN A 343 -21.27 5.46 14.17
N VAL A 344 -21.11 4.49 13.28
CA VAL A 344 -22.24 3.79 12.66
C VAL A 344 -23.15 3.16 13.73
N LEU A 345 -22.60 2.45 14.73
CA LEU A 345 -23.37 1.86 15.82
C LEU A 345 -24.02 2.93 16.73
N ARG A 346 -23.35 4.06 16.94
CA ARG A 346 -23.92 5.19 17.71
C ARG A 346 -25.05 5.86 16.98
N GLN A 347 -24.92 6.04 15.66
CA GLN A 347 -25.96 6.59 14.79
C GLN A 347 -27.21 5.72 14.80
N ILE A 348 -27.06 4.39 14.69
CA ILE A 348 -28.19 3.44 14.82
C ILE A 348 -28.92 3.60 16.15
N LYS A 349 -28.20 3.92 17.22
CA LYS A 349 -28.75 4.11 18.58
C LYS A 349 -29.14 5.56 18.90
N GLY A 350 -29.14 6.48 17.93
CA GLY A 350 -29.42 7.90 18.12
C GLY A 350 -28.46 8.62 19.09
N ARG A 351 -27.19 8.12 19.23
CA ARG A 351 -26.20 8.70 20.16
C ARG A 351 -25.26 9.67 19.44
N PRO A 352 -24.73 10.70 20.11
CA PRO A 352 -23.75 11.63 19.52
C PRO A 352 -22.51 10.89 18.99
N LEU A 353 -21.98 11.32 17.82
CA LEU A 353 -20.81 10.71 17.19
C LEU A 353 -19.52 11.04 17.94
N LYS A 354 -18.56 10.12 17.90
CA LYS A 354 -17.21 10.32 18.47
C LYS A 354 -16.29 10.96 17.46
N GLN A 355 -15.43 11.85 17.94
CA GLN A 355 -14.37 12.46 17.14
C GLN A 355 -13.18 11.51 16.98
N TYR A 356 -12.59 11.48 15.80
CA TYR A 356 -11.30 10.89 15.55
C TYR A 356 -10.19 11.83 16.06
N ARG A 357 -9.18 11.23 16.67
CA ARG A 357 -7.93 11.89 17.02
C ARG A 357 -6.80 11.02 16.49
N MET A 358 -5.87 11.62 15.75
CA MET A 358 -4.71 10.91 15.22
C MET A 358 -3.87 10.35 16.37
N GLY A 359 -3.65 9.06 16.37
CA GLY A 359 -2.75 8.41 17.33
C GLY A 359 -1.29 8.66 17.00
N THR A 360 -0.43 8.32 17.94
CA THR A 360 1.04 8.40 17.77
C THR A 360 1.48 7.59 16.56
N PRO A 361 2.29 8.16 15.65
CA PRO A 361 2.85 7.41 14.54
C PRO A 361 3.79 6.31 15.08
N LEU A 362 3.52 5.08 14.64
CA LEU A 362 4.35 3.90 14.92
C LEU A 362 4.60 3.23 13.58
N TYR A 363 5.82 3.28 13.06
CA TYR A 363 6.12 2.58 11.82
C TYR A 363 7.57 2.06 11.79
N VAL A 364 7.73 0.95 11.10
CA VAL A 364 8.99 0.25 10.91
C VAL A 364 9.28 0.22 9.42
N VAL A 365 10.50 0.59 9.04
CA VAL A 365 10.99 0.52 7.67
C VAL A 365 12.25 -0.31 7.65
N PRO A 366 12.22 -1.54 7.15
CA PRO A 366 13.42 -2.33 6.88
C PRO A 366 14.32 -1.66 5.82
N ILE A 367 15.63 -1.73 6.05
CA ILE A 367 16.65 -1.23 5.13
C ILE A 367 17.60 -2.40 4.84
N GLY A 368 17.14 -3.32 3.96
CA GLY A 368 17.83 -4.56 3.70
C GLY A 368 17.90 -5.51 4.89
N PHE A 369 18.81 -6.49 4.82
CA PHE A 369 18.81 -7.66 5.71
C PHE A 369 19.20 -7.37 7.17
N ASN A 370 19.99 -6.33 7.43
CA ASN A 370 20.65 -6.16 8.75
C ASN A 370 20.08 -5.04 9.58
N LEU A 371 19.27 -4.16 9.02
CA LEU A 371 18.81 -2.97 9.70
C LEU A 371 17.32 -2.71 9.43
N ALA A 372 16.60 -2.26 10.46
CA ALA A 372 15.35 -1.56 10.29
C ALA A 372 15.34 -0.29 11.12
N MET A 373 14.54 0.66 10.69
CA MET A 373 14.27 1.86 11.47
C MET A 373 12.88 1.76 12.06
N PHE A 374 12.75 2.08 13.34
CA PHE A 374 11.48 2.14 14.06
C PHE A 374 11.26 3.54 14.61
N GLN A 375 10.14 4.13 14.26
CA GLN A 375 9.71 5.40 14.83
C GLN A 375 8.50 5.21 15.74
N ALA A 376 8.60 5.80 16.94
CA ALA A 376 7.53 5.90 17.92
C ALA A 376 7.37 7.37 18.35
N GLY A 377 6.38 8.06 17.76
CA GLY A 377 6.23 9.51 17.94
C GLY A 377 7.44 10.27 17.40
N SER A 378 8.13 10.99 18.29
CA SER A 378 9.38 11.71 17.96
C SER A 378 10.65 10.87 18.16
N MET A 379 10.54 9.69 18.78
CA MET A 379 11.68 8.81 19.04
C MET A 379 11.98 7.94 17.83
N LEU A 380 13.25 7.85 17.47
CA LEU A 380 13.77 7.05 16.38
C LEU A 380 14.75 6.02 16.92
N PHE A 381 14.50 4.76 16.58
CA PHE A 381 15.32 3.63 16.98
C PHE A 381 15.87 2.94 15.74
N THR A 382 17.10 2.47 15.83
CA THR A 382 17.78 1.71 14.78
C THR A 382 18.53 0.53 15.39
N GLY A 383 18.74 -0.51 14.62
CA GLY A 383 19.53 -1.66 15.06
C GLY A 383 18.94 -2.98 14.54
N TRP A 384 19.71 -4.04 14.72
CA TRP A 384 19.30 -5.40 14.30
C TRP A 384 17.98 -5.85 14.97
N TRP A 385 17.74 -5.47 16.20
CA TRP A 385 16.56 -5.86 16.99
C TRP A 385 15.26 -5.23 16.46
N THR A 386 15.34 -4.08 15.76
CA THR A 386 14.15 -3.42 15.18
C THR A 386 13.54 -4.23 14.04
N ARG A 387 14.30 -5.14 13.43
CA ARG A 387 13.79 -6.07 12.40
C ARG A 387 12.70 -6.98 12.92
N ILE A 388 12.80 -7.44 14.17
CA ILE A 388 11.82 -8.33 14.82
C ILE A 388 10.44 -7.67 14.90
N LEU A 389 10.38 -6.34 14.88
CA LEU A 389 9.12 -5.61 14.97
C LEU A 389 8.22 -5.78 13.73
N LYS A 390 8.81 -5.92 12.54
CA LYS A 390 8.02 -6.08 11.30
C LYS A 390 7.21 -7.38 11.31
N PRO A 391 7.79 -8.58 11.53
CA PRO A 391 7.04 -9.83 11.71
C PRO A 391 5.96 -9.75 12.79
N ILE A 392 6.25 -9.10 13.93
CA ILE A 392 5.26 -8.91 15.00
C ILE A 392 4.07 -8.05 14.53
N ILE A 393 4.32 -6.98 13.79
CA ILE A 393 3.26 -6.12 13.24
C ILE A 393 2.41 -6.92 12.25
N THR A 394 3.02 -7.69 11.36
CA THR A 394 2.33 -8.56 10.39
C THR A 394 1.49 -9.64 11.12
N LEU A 395 2.05 -10.27 12.15
CA LEU A 395 1.33 -11.24 12.98
C LEU A 395 0.13 -10.60 13.70
N LYS A 396 0.33 -9.46 14.34
CA LYS A 396 -0.74 -8.69 14.99
C LYS A 396 -1.86 -8.35 14.00
N TYR A 397 -1.50 -7.95 12.79
CA TYR A 397 -2.47 -7.70 11.74
C TYR A 397 -3.22 -8.97 11.33
N ALA A 398 -2.53 -10.08 11.12
CA ALA A 398 -3.16 -11.36 10.79
C ALA A 398 -4.19 -11.79 11.86
N PHE A 399 -3.86 -11.66 13.14
CA PHE A 399 -4.79 -11.91 14.26
C PHE A 399 -5.98 -10.93 14.29
N SER A 400 -5.82 -9.74 13.71
CA SER A 400 -6.91 -8.77 13.66
C SER A 400 -7.99 -9.13 12.65
N ILE A 401 -7.68 -9.92 11.61
CA ILE A 401 -8.61 -10.24 10.51
C ILE A 401 -8.96 -11.73 10.39
N LEU A 402 -8.16 -12.62 10.98
CA LEU A 402 -8.32 -14.07 10.89
C LEU A 402 -8.50 -14.71 12.28
N PRO A 403 -9.17 -15.87 12.37
CA PRO A 403 -9.11 -16.72 13.55
C PRO A 403 -7.67 -17.12 13.88
N ALA A 404 -7.34 -17.24 15.18
CA ALA A 404 -5.97 -17.40 15.67
C ALA A 404 -5.15 -18.50 14.95
N ARG A 405 -5.74 -19.68 14.74
CA ARG A 405 -5.07 -20.80 14.07
C ARG A 405 -4.73 -20.49 12.60
N ARG A 406 -5.64 -19.79 11.89
CA ARG A 406 -5.43 -19.38 10.48
C ARG A 406 -4.43 -18.22 10.40
N ALA A 407 -4.49 -17.28 11.33
CA ALA A 407 -3.55 -16.16 11.43
C ALA A 407 -2.12 -16.64 11.61
N TRP A 408 -1.91 -17.58 12.55
CA TRP A 408 -0.61 -18.19 12.80
C TRP A 408 -0.06 -18.93 11.56
N LYS A 409 -0.92 -19.78 10.93
CA LYS A 409 -0.51 -20.51 9.72
C LYS A 409 -0.12 -19.58 8.58
N LYS A 410 -0.90 -18.51 8.35
CA LYS A 410 -0.61 -17.51 7.31
C LYS A 410 0.71 -16.77 7.58
N TRP A 411 0.91 -16.34 8.82
CA TRP A 411 2.12 -15.66 9.23
C TRP A 411 3.35 -16.57 9.06
N ARG A 412 3.31 -17.80 9.54
CA ARG A 412 4.40 -18.77 9.33
C ARG A 412 4.72 -19.00 7.87
N LEU A 413 3.71 -19.12 7.00
CA LEU A 413 3.92 -19.25 5.56
C LEU A 413 4.69 -18.03 5.00
N GLY A 414 4.37 -16.83 5.47
CA GLY A 414 5.10 -15.62 5.12
C GLY A 414 6.56 -15.72 5.57
N GLU A 415 6.82 -15.95 6.85
CA GLU A 415 8.18 -16.04 7.40
C GLU A 415 9.01 -17.11 6.66
N GLU A 416 8.47 -18.32 6.46
CA GLU A 416 9.16 -19.38 5.69
C GLU A 416 9.56 -18.94 4.28
N ILE A 417 8.75 -18.11 3.61
CA ILE A 417 9.03 -17.59 2.28
C ILE A 417 10.08 -16.49 2.34
N TRP A 418 10.01 -15.61 3.36
CA TRP A 418 10.89 -14.45 3.46
C TRP A 418 12.27 -14.78 4.01
N GLU A 419 12.37 -15.73 4.97
CA GLU A 419 13.66 -16.22 5.52
C GLU A 419 14.60 -16.74 4.41
N HIS A 420 14.07 -17.41 3.40
CA HIS A 420 14.88 -17.85 2.25
C HIS A 420 15.48 -16.69 1.43
N ASN A 421 14.99 -15.48 1.62
CA ASN A 421 15.58 -14.29 1.01
C ASN A 421 16.75 -13.74 1.85
N ASP A 422 16.75 -13.99 3.15
CA ASP A 422 17.74 -13.50 4.12
C ASP A 422 19.02 -14.37 4.17
N GLU A 423 18.97 -15.61 3.68
CA GLU A 423 20.13 -16.51 3.57
C GLU A 423 20.96 -16.15 2.32
N ALA A 424 21.73 -15.09 2.39
CA ALA A 424 22.63 -14.64 1.31
C ALA A 424 24.09 -14.89 1.63
#